data_86de96236cfca6d17af487a7c7f24970
#
_entry.id   86de96236cfca6d17af487a7c7f24970
#
_cell.length_a   1.000
_cell.length_b   1.000
_cell.length_c   1.000
_cell.angle_alpha   90.00
_cell.angle_beta   90.00
_cell.angle_gamma   90.00
#
_symmetry.space_group_name_H-M   'P 1'
#
loop_
_entity.id
_entity.type
_entity.pdbx_description
1 polymer ?
#
loop_
_entity_poly.entity_id
_entity_poly.type
_entity_poly.pdbx_seq_one_letter_code
_entity_poly.pdbx_strand_id
1 'polypeptide(L)'
;MTIISQIEQILGVDAATSSEVTIQVNGHLITGWTEVAVVMGLEIMPWTAELGLTTEDPQTALINLINPGDICEVLIGTQKVITGYVITVAELAGPGDHMLRIAVASKSTDLVECSALLSSYQMSSTNALAIARAVCERSQITVSSINGAGNANIQLFSVILSETGYQVIERVCRLAGVLFYDQPDGNIVFSGVGTQRAASGFVVGGNVEQVSQMRSLAARYSQVIPVLQTADVLQTAPSNDRLADQMASLTVGPPAIDPHVPRDRPMLILIEAGDADHKIAERRAQWEINRRYGRSQAITLTCDSWRDSAGSLWQPNTVAPFTDYDGNSRDLVIGEVTLRAGQDGTHADLVLMPSEAFQPEPMLAPMANNEGVQAVVNGND
;
A
#
# COMPACT_ATOMS: atom_id res chain seq x y z
N MET A 1 12.24 -36.38 4.26
CA MET A 1 13.02 -35.52 5.18
C MET A 1 13.76 -34.53 4.32
N THR A 2 13.36 -33.27 4.36
CA THR A 2 13.93 -32.20 3.56
C THR A 2 15.30 -31.84 4.13
N ILE A 3 16.25 -31.40 3.30
CA ILE A 3 17.60 -30.96 3.72
C ILE A 3 17.54 -29.93 4.87
N ILE A 4 16.50 -29.10 4.89
CA ILE A 4 16.20 -28.13 5.95
C ILE A 4 16.06 -28.81 7.32
N SER A 5 15.34 -29.94 7.42
CA SER A 5 15.17 -30.66 8.71
C SER A 5 16.45 -31.30 9.24
N GLN A 6 17.47 -31.49 8.40
CA GLN A 6 18.77 -32.01 8.83
C GLN A 6 19.69 -30.91 9.34
N ILE A 7 19.57 -29.68 8.82
CA ILE A 7 20.32 -28.50 9.29
C ILE A 7 19.79 -28.04 10.65
N GLU A 8 18.47 -28.07 10.87
CA GLU A 8 17.82 -27.79 12.15
C GLU A 8 18.33 -28.66 13.30
N GLN A 9 18.57 -29.94 13.01
CA GLN A 9 19.02 -30.92 14.01
C GLN A 9 20.50 -30.73 14.40
N ILE A 10 21.29 -30.07 13.55
CA ILE A 10 22.72 -29.86 13.79
C ILE A 10 23.03 -28.55 14.53
N LEU A 11 22.22 -27.49 14.31
CA LEU A 11 22.50 -26.15 14.84
C LEU A 11 21.66 -25.78 16.08
N GLY A 12 20.63 -26.56 16.45
CA GLY A 12 19.80 -26.29 17.64
C GLY A 12 19.04 -24.94 17.57
N VAL A 13 18.99 -24.31 16.40
CA VAL A 13 18.23 -23.07 16.15
C VAL A 13 16.90 -23.46 15.55
N ASP A 14 15.82 -22.97 16.13
CA ASP A 14 14.48 -23.13 15.56
C ASP A 14 14.43 -22.38 14.23
N ALA A 15 14.38 -23.10 13.11
CA ALA A 15 14.38 -22.49 11.76
C ALA A 15 13.22 -21.52 11.55
N ALA A 16 12.14 -21.68 12.31
CA ALA A 16 11.01 -20.75 12.25
C ALA A 16 11.35 -19.35 12.80
N THR A 17 12.34 -19.24 13.71
CA THR A 17 12.80 -17.97 14.30
C THR A 17 14.12 -17.48 13.73
N SER A 18 14.73 -18.24 12.80
CA SER A 18 15.96 -17.85 12.13
C SER A 18 15.79 -16.54 11.34
N SER A 19 16.80 -15.69 11.37
CA SER A 19 16.93 -14.49 10.52
C SER A 19 17.73 -14.76 9.24
N GLU A 20 18.02 -16.02 8.93
CA GLU A 20 18.67 -16.38 7.68
C GLU A 20 17.76 -16.09 6.49
N VAL A 21 18.30 -15.36 5.51
CA VAL A 21 17.59 -15.02 4.28
C VAL A 21 17.97 -16.00 3.18
N THR A 22 16.97 -16.56 2.54
CA THR A 22 17.13 -17.51 1.44
C THR A 22 16.35 -17.02 0.23
N ILE A 23 16.96 -17.07 -0.95
CA ILE A 23 16.23 -16.97 -2.22
C ILE A 23 16.07 -18.37 -2.82
N GLN A 24 14.86 -18.70 -3.18
CA GLN A 24 14.57 -19.89 -3.97
C GLN A 24 14.31 -19.48 -5.41
N VAL A 25 15.13 -19.94 -6.33
CA VAL A 25 15.03 -19.62 -7.76
C VAL A 25 15.43 -20.85 -8.58
N ASN A 26 14.67 -21.17 -9.63
CA ASN A 26 14.92 -22.31 -10.53
C ASN A 26 15.17 -23.66 -9.79
N GLY A 27 14.50 -23.87 -8.64
CA GLY A 27 14.67 -25.09 -7.81
C GLY A 27 15.91 -25.09 -6.94
N HIS A 28 16.71 -24.02 -6.95
CA HIS A 28 17.89 -23.85 -6.09
C HIS A 28 17.56 -22.97 -4.89
N LEU A 29 18.15 -23.29 -3.73
CA LEU A 29 18.12 -22.48 -2.53
C LEU A 29 19.49 -21.83 -2.36
N ILE A 30 19.52 -20.50 -2.30
CA ILE A 30 20.75 -19.73 -2.19
C ILE A 30 20.68 -18.90 -0.91
N THR A 31 21.70 -19.02 -0.07
CA THR A 31 21.86 -18.38 1.25
C THR A 31 23.22 -17.70 1.33
N GLY A 32 23.55 -17.15 2.50
CA GLY A 32 24.85 -16.55 2.77
C GLY A 32 24.99 -15.10 2.29
N TRP A 33 23.86 -14.40 2.17
CA TRP A 33 23.83 -12.99 1.82
C TRP A 33 24.52 -12.13 2.88
N THR A 34 25.42 -11.26 2.45
CA THR A 34 26.15 -10.32 3.31
C THR A 34 25.39 -9.02 3.54
N GLU A 35 24.54 -8.65 2.58
CA GLU A 35 23.65 -7.48 2.66
C GLU A 35 22.24 -7.90 2.25
N VAL A 36 21.27 -7.48 3.03
CA VAL A 36 19.83 -7.75 2.78
C VAL A 36 19.04 -6.50 3.07
N ALA A 37 18.11 -6.16 2.18
CA ALA A 37 17.08 -5.18 2.42
C ALA A 37 15.76 -5.69 1.82
N VAL A 38 14.73 -5.90 2.64
CA VAL A 38 13.38 -6.29 2.20
C VAL A 38 12.44 -5.17 2.55
N VAL A 39 11.80 -4.57 1.57
CA VAL A 39 10.90 -3.42 1.73
C VAL A 39 9.47 -3.85 1.46
N MET A 40 8.61 -3.63 2.44
CA MET A 40 7.18 -3.94 2.41
C MET A 40 6.38 -2.74 2.91
N GLY A 41 5.25 -2.44 2.30
CA GLY A 41 4.44 -1.32 2.76
C GLY A 41 3.00 -1.36 2.29
N LEU A 42 2.15 -0.56 2.95
CA LEU A 42 0.75 -0.37 2.59
C LEU A 42 0.57 0.49 1.34
N GLU A 43 1.47 1.44 1.14
CA GLU A 43 1.44 2.39 0.02
C GLU A 43 2.63 2.16 -0.92
N ILE A 44 3.33 1.02 -0.77
CA ILE A 44 4.46 0.61 -1.60
C ILE A 44 4.05 -0.64 -2.38
N MET A 45 4.12 -0.55 -3.69
CA MET A 45 3.89 -1.66 -4.61
C MET A 45 4.75 -1.45 -5.86
N PRO A 46 5.51 -2.44 -6.28
CA PRO A 46 5.67 -3.78 -5.67
C PRO A 46 6.49 -3.77 -4.38
N TRP A 47 6.34 -4.80 -3.54
CA TRP A 47 7.33 -5.08 -2.49
C TRP A 47 8.62 -5.56 -3.13
N THR A 48 9.76 -5.20 -2.52
CA THR A 48 11.07 -5.46 -3.11
C THR A 48 12.04 -6.09 -2.12
N ALA A 49 13.01 -6.85 -2.64
CA ALA A 49 14.15 -7.29 -1.87
C ALA A 49 15.45 -7.03 -2.66
N GLU A 50 16.45 -6.52 -1.96
CA GLU A 50 17.82 -6.40 -2.47
C GLU A 50 18.71 -7.32 -1.65
N LEU A 51 19.47 -8.18 -2.35
CA LEU A 51 20.35 -9.18 -1.77
C LEU A 51 21.74 -8.97 -2.32
N GLY A 52 22.73 -8.80 -1.44
CA GLY A 52 24.14 -8.61 -1.78
C GLY A 52 24.98 -9.76 -1.24
N LEU A 53 25.88 -10.26 -2.06
CA LEU A 53 26.88 -11.22 -1.71
C LEU A 53 28.27 -10.71 -2.12
N THR A 54 29.20 -10.70 -1.18
CA THR A 54 30.60 -10.39 -1.45
C THR A 54 31.43 -11.65 -1.24
N THR A 55 32.26 -12.03 -2.20
CA THR A 55 33.10 -13.21 -2.14
C THR A 55 34.48 -12.91 -2.69
N GLU A 56 35.51 -13.53 -2.12
CA GLU A 56 36.89 -13.47 -2.65
C GLU A 56 37.07 -14.38 -3.87
N ASP A 57 36.22 -15.41 -3.99
CA ASP A 57 36.29 -16.39 -5.08
C ASP A 57 35.09 -16.23 -6.00
N PRO A 58 35.28 -15.91 -7.28
CA PRO A 58 34.18 -15.76 -8.20
C PRO A 58 33.42 -17.08 -8.35
N GLN A 59 32.30 -17.20 -7.65
CA GLN A 59 31.42 -18.35 -7.80
C GLN A 59 30.63 -18.20 -9.12
N THR A 60 31.31 -18.39 -10.21
CA THR A 60 30.76 -18.36 -11.58
C THR A 60 29.50 -19.23 -11.71
N ALA A 61 29.34 -20.22 -10.83
CA ALA A 61 28.17 -21.09 -10.84
C ALA A 61 26.88 -20.40 -10.39
N LEU A 62 26.91 -19.48 -9.39
CA LEU A 62 25.71 -18.80 -8.90
C LEU A 62 25.17 -17.79 -9.89
N ILE A 63 26.04 -17.07 -10.59
CA ILE A 63 25.64 -16.06 -11.58
C ILE A 63 24.89 -16.69 -12.75
N ASN A 64 25.32 -17.89 -13.16
CA ASN A 64 24.65 -18.62 -14.26
C ASN A 64 23.33 -19.27 -13.86
N LEU A 65 22.99 -19.31 -12.55
CA LEU A 65 21.76 -19.92 -12.04
C LEU A 65 20.60 -18.92 -11.94
N ILE A 66 20.89 -17.60 -11.90
CA ILE A 66 19.91 -16.55 -11.66
C ILE A 66 19.93 -15.58 -12.83
N ASN A 67 18.78 -15.38 -13.46
CA ASN A 67 18.63 -14.43 -14.56
C ASN A 67 17.46 -13.47 -14.30
N PRO A 68 17.54 -12.23 -14.80
CA PRO A 68 16.38 -11.35 -14.82
C PRO A 68 15.17 -12.02 -15.49
N GLY A 69 14.01 -11.94 -14.85
CA GLY A 69 12.77 -12.61 -15.28
C GLY A 69 12.52 -13.97 -14.61
N ASP A 70 13.50 -14.54 -13.92
CA ASP A 70 13.29 -15.81 -13.20
C ASP A 70 12.27 -15.62 -12.06
N ILE A 71 11.37 -16.60 -11.92
CA ILE A 71 10.44 -16.66 -10.78
C ILE A 71 11.23 -17.03 -9.53
N CYS A 72 11.00 -16.29 -8.46
CA CYS A 72 11.71 -16.52 -7.20
C CYS A 72 10.82 -16.30 -5.97
N GLU A 73 11.27 -16.86 -4.87
CA GLU A 73 10.70 -16.67 -3.54
C GLU A 73 11.82 -16.24 -2.58
N VAL A 74 11.56 -15.18 -1.80
CA VAL A 74 12.45 -14.75 -0.72
C VAL A 74 11.84 -15.20 0.60
N LEU A 75 12.66 -15.89 1.40
CA LEU A 75 12.28 -16.44 2.70
C LEU A 75 13.20 -15.87 3.79
N ILE A 76 12.66 -15.69 4.98
CA ILE A 76 13.39 -15.40 6.22
C ILE A 76 13.12 -16.55 7.20
N GLY A 77 14.13 -17.38 7.44
CA GLY A 77 13.93 -18.67 8.06
C GLY A 77 13.00 -19.53 7.20
N THR A 78 11.83 -19.92 7.74
CA THR A 78 10.82 -20.67 7.00
C THR A 78 9.67 -19.80 6.47
N GLN A 79 9.67 -18.51 6.81
CA GLN A 79 8.60 -17.59 6.44
C GLN A 79 8.89 -16.92 5.11
N LYS A 80 7.97 -17.06 4.17
CA LYS A 80 8.01 -16.37 2.89
C LYS A 80 7.71 -14.88 3.09
N VAL A 81 8.48 -14.01 2.44
CA VAL A 81 8.29 -12.55 2.50
C VAL A 81 7.99 -11.94 1.15
N ILE A 82 8.53 -12.48 0.06
CA ILE A 82 8.24 -12.05 -1.31
C ILE A 82 8.14 -13.27 -2.22
N THR A 83 7.14 -13.28 -3.07
CA THR A 83 7.06 -14.16 -4.25
C THR A 83 6.92 -13.28 -5.48
N GLY A 84 7.83 -13.43 -6.42
CA GLY A 84 7.84 -12.57 -7.60
C GLY A 84 8.94 -12.94 -8.59
N TYR A 85 9.63 -11.92 -9.08
CA TYR A 85 10.61 -12.07 -10.16
C TYR A 85 11.95 -11.44 -9.78
N VAL A 86 13.02 -12.03 -10.28
CA VAL A 86 14.32 -11.36 -10.31
C VAL A 86 14.26 -10.24 -11.34
N ILE A 87 14.46 -9.01 -10.91
CA ILE A 87 14.42 -7.84 -11.80
C ILE A 87 15.80 -7.49 -12.31
N THR A 88 16.80 -7.52 -11.42
CA THR A 88 18.17 -7.14 -11.77
C THR A 88 19.17 -8.12 -11.15
N VAL A 89 20.14 -8.50 -11.95
CA VAL A 89 21.36 -9.17 -11.49
C VAL A 89 22.53 -8.27 -11.88
N ALA A 90 23.24 -7.74 -10.90
CA ALA A 90 24.40 -6.88 -11.10
C ALA A 90 25.65 -7.56 -10.51
N GLU A 91 26.68 -7.67 -11.34
CA GLU A 91 27.98 -8.21 -10.96
C GLU A 91 29.03 -7.10 -11.04
N LEU A 92 29.80 -6.98 -9.99
CA LEU A 92 30.98 -6.13 -9.96
C LEU A 92 32.20 -6.99 -9.66
N ALA A 93 33.12 -7.12 -10.64
CA ALA A 93 34.37 -7.87 -10.50
C ALA A 93 35.55 -6.90 -10.55
N GLY A 94 36.40 -6.96 -9.54
CA GLY A 94 37.63 -6.19 -9.43
C GLY A 94 38.82 -7.07 -8.94
N PRO A 95 40.06 -6.56 -8.91
CA PRO A 95 41.18 -7.29 -8.36
C PRO A 95 40.99 -7.54 -6.85
N GLY A 96 40.58 -8.75 -6.49
CA GLY A 96 40.40 -9.17 -5.10
C GLY A 96 38.99 -8.97 -4.52
N ASP A 97 38.07 -8.36 -5.28
CA ASP A 97 36.69 -8.14 -4.86
C ASP A 97 35.70 -8.63 -5.93
N HIS A 98 34.76 -9.45 -5.53
CA HIS A 98 33.66 -9.87 -6.36
C HIS A 98 32.33 -9.67 -5.62
N MET A 99 31.47 -8.82 -6.13
CA MET A 99 30.19 -8.50 -5.55
C MET A 99 29.06 -8.90 -6.52
N LEU A 100 28.09 -9.63 -6.00
CA LEU A 100 26.83 -9.94 -6.68
C LEU A 100 25.70 -9.23 -5.97
N ARG A 101 24.88 -8.50 -6.71
CA ARG A 101 23.65 -7.90 -6.21
C ARG A 101 22.46 -8.38 -7.04
N ILE A 102 21.39 -8.75 -6.33
CA ILE A 102 20.14 -9.23 -6.93
C ILE A 102 19.02 -8.38 -6.38
N ALA A 103 18.25 -7.79 -7.28
CA ALA A 103 17.00 -7.11 -6.96
C ALA A 103 15.81 -7.98 -7.37
N VAL A 104 14.90 -8.18 -6.44
CA VAL A 104 13.65 -8.94 -6.58
C VAL A 104 12.48 -8.02 -6.35
N ALA A 105 11.41 -8.18 -7.13
CA ALA A 105 10.13 -7.52 -6.89
C ALA A 105 9.00 -8.55 -6.86
N SER A 106 7.95 -8.25 -6.09
CA SER A 106 6.74 -9.07 -6.05
C SER A 106 6.06 -9.13 -7.42
N LYS A 107 5.17 -10.10 -7.63
CA LYS A 107 4.44 -10.27 -8.90
C LYS A 107 3.71 -9.01 -9.35
N SER A 108 3.33 -8.15 -8.40
CA SER A 108 2.64 -6.90 -8.68
C SER A 108 3.45 -5.89 -9.50
N THR A 109 4.77 -6.13 -9.70
CA THR A 109 5.59 -5.33 -10.62
C THR A 109 4.97 -5.28 -12.01
N ASP A 110 4.40 -6.40 -12.50
CA ASP A 110 3.71 -6.44 -13.78
C ASP A 110 2.43 -5.58 -13.81
N LEU A 111 1.78 -5.40 -12.68
CA LEU A 111 0.61 -4.51 -12.58
C LEU A 111 1.01 -3.04 -12.59
N VAL A 112 2.19 -2.71 -12.03
CA VAL A 112 2.70 -1.33 -11.98
C VAL A 112 3.23 -0.90 -13.34
N GLU A 113 3.96 -1.78 -14.02
CA GLU A 113 4.68 -1.45 -15.25
C GLU A 113 3.85 -1.69 -16.52
N CYS A 114 2.98 -2.70 -16.52
CA CYS A 114 2.25 -3.09 -17.72
C CYS A 114 0.84 -2.48 -17.78
N SER A 115 0.40 -2.17 -19.00
CA SER A 115 -0.97 -1.70 -19.23
C SER A 115 -2.00 -2.80 -18.97
N ALA A 116 -3.15 -2.42 -18.42
CA ALA A 116 -4.27 -3.31 -18.18
C ALA A 116 -4.89 -3.76 -19.51
N LEU A 117 -4.71 -5.02 -19.86
CA LEU A 117 -5.33 -5.63 -21.04
C LEU A 117 -6.49 -6.53 -20.61
N LEU A 118 -7.71 -6.11 -20.89
CA LEU A 118 -8.94 -6.76 -20.46
C LEU A 118 -9.76 -7.24 -21.68
N SER A 119 -10.55 -8.28 -21.47
CA SER A 119 -11.52 -8.75 -22.49
C SER A 119 -12.66 -7.74 -22.69
N SER A 120 -13.00 -6.96 -21.66
CA SER A 120 -13.94 -5.85 -21.72
C SER A 120 -13.40 -4.68 -20.90
N TYR A 121 -13.41 -3.50 -21.49
CA TYR A 121 -13.01 -2.24 -20.84
C TYR A 121 -14.18 -1.55 -20.14
N GLN A 122 -15.36 -2.15 -20.18
CA GLN A 122 -16.55 -1.70 -19.48
C GLN A 122 -17.16 -2.86 -18.69
N MET A 123 -17.43 -2.62 -17.41
CA MET A 123 -18.02 -3.58 -16.48
C MET A 123 -19.22 -2.94 -15.79
N SER A 124 -20.37 -3.60 -15.82
CA SER A 124 -21.60 -3.15 -15.18
C SER A 124 -22.05 -4.12 -14.09
N SER A 125 -22.76 -3.60 -13.08
CA SER A 125 -23.29 -4.39 -11.95
C SER A 125 -22.21 -5.28 -11.31
N THR A 126 -21.09 -4.68 -10.95
CA THR A 126 -19.88 -5.35 -10.48
C THR A 126 -19.45 -4.82 -9.10
N ASN A 127 -18.25 -5.15 -8.67
CA ASN A 127 -17.63 -4.60 -7.47
C ASN A 127 -16.11 -4.49 -7.65
N ALA A 128 -15.43 -3.79 -6.72
CA ALA A 128 -14.00 -3.55 -6.81
C ALA A 128 -13.18 -4.85 -6.85
N LEU A 129 -13.59 -5.86 -6.08
CA LEU A 129 -12.91 -7.15 -6.02
C LEU A 129 -12.99 -7.89 -7.35
N ALA A 130 -14.15 -7.88 -8.02
CA ALA A 130 -14.33 -8.52 -9.33
C ALA A 130 -13.52 -7.80 -10.43
N ILE A 131 -13.50 -6.46 -10.41
CA ILE A 131 -12.68 -5.67 -11.34
C ILE A 131 -11.20 -5.97 -11.16
N ALA A 132 -10.71 -5.94 -9.91
CA ALA A 132 -9.31 -6.24 -9.63
C ALA A 132 -8.91 -7.66 -10.05
N ARG A 133 -9.78 -8.65 -9.84
CA ARG A 133 -9.54 -10.03 -10.30
C ARG A 133 -9.41 -10.12 -11.82
N ALA A 134 -10.27 -9.41 -12.55
CA ALA A 134 -10.18 -9.36 -14.00
C ALA A 134 -8.89 -8.71 -14.50
N VAL A 135 -8.44 -7.64 -13.82
CA VAL A 135 -7.15 -6.97 -14.11
C VAL A 135 -5.97 -7.90 -13.83
N CYS A 136 -6.01 -8.63 -12.71
CA CYS A 136 -4.92 -9.49 -12.24
C CYS A 136 -4.85 -10.85 -12.95
N GLU A 137 -5.89 -11.27 -13.69
CA GLU A 137 -5.99 -12.59 -14.31
C GLU A 137 -4.80 -12.89 -15.21
N ARG A 138 -4.38 -11.93 -16.01
CA ARG A 138 -3.27 -12.10 -16.97
C ARG A 138 -1.92 -12.30 -16.27
N SER A 139 -1.68 -11.61 -15.15
CA SER A 139 -0.47 -11.71 -14.36
C SER A 139 -0.50 -12.87 -13.35
N GLN A 140 -1.55 -13.70 -13.38
CA GLN A 140 -1.74 -14.84 -12.47
C GLN A 140 -1.64 -14.44 -10.99
N ILE A 141 -2.14 -13.25 -10.66
CA ILE A 141 -2.22 -12.73 -9.29
C ILE A 141 -3.64 -12.93 -8.77
N THR A 142 -3.76 -13.59 -7.63
CA THR A 142 -5.04 -13.77 -6.94
C THR A 142 -5.34 -12.52 -6.10
N VAL A 143 -6.61 -12.07 -6.11
CA VAL A 143 -7.07 -10.98 -5.24
C VAL A 143 -8.00 -11.55 -4.19
N SER A 144 -7.57 -11.45 -2.93
CA SER A 144 -8.34 -11.84 -1.76
C SER A 144 -8.98 -10.63 -1.06
N SER A 145 -9.91 -10.86 -0.15
CA SER A 145 -10.60 -9.80 0.59
C SER A 145 -10.72 -10.18 2.06
N ILE A 146 -10.36 -9.26 2.94
CA ILE A 146 -10.56 -9.37 4.39
C ILE A 146 -11.85 -8.64 4.74
N ASN A 147 -12.73 -9.31 5.50
CA ASN A 147 -14.00 -8.77 6.00
C ASN A 147 -14.92 -8.19 4.90
N GLY A 148 -14.84 -8.75 3.68
CA GLY A 148 -15.68 -8.32 2.57
C GLY A 148 -15.28 -6.98 1.95
N ALA A 149 -14.06 -6.52 2.17
CA ALA A 149 -13.52 -5.30 1.55
C ALA A 149 -13.64 -5.38 0.01
N GLY A 150 -14.15 -4.30 -0.61
CA GLY A 150 -14.33 -4.22 -2.06
C GLY A 150 -15.58 -4.90 -2.63
N ASN A 151 -16.49 -5.41 -1.79
CA ASN A 151 -17.73 -6.06 -2.25
C ASN A 151 -18.90 -5.10 -2.52
N ALA A 152 -18.75 -3.81 -2.22
CA ALA A 152 -19.78 -2.81 -2.51
C ALA A 152 -20.09 -2.77 -4.02
N ASN A 153 -21.38 -2.68 -4.35
CA ASN A 153 -21.82 -2.68 -5.75
C ASN A 153 -21.36 -1.41 -6.48
N ILE A 154 -20.80 -1.59 -7.66
CA ILE A 154 -20.44 -0.55 -8.62
C ILE A 154 -21.30 -0.76 -9.86
N GLN A 155 -22.17 0.22 -10.16
CA GLN A 155 -23.12 0.09 -11.26
C GLN A 155 -22.42 0.04 -12.61
N LEU A 156 -21.44 0.91 -12.82
CA LEU A 156 -20.67 1.00 -14.05
C LEU A 156 -19.22 1.40 -13.74
N PHE A 157 -18.28 0.67 -14.31
CA PHE A 157 -16.85 0.99 -14.26
C PHE A 157 -16.27 0.89 -15.66
N SER A 158 -15.53 1.91 -16.08
CA SER A 158 -14.83 1.94 -17.36
C SER A 158 -13.34 2.09 -17.12
N VAL A 159 -12.56 1.24 -17.77
CA VAL A 159 -11.09 1.33 -17.77
C VAL A 159 -10.68 2.32 -18.85
N ILE A 160 -9.76 3.21 -18.50
CA ILE A 160 -9.18 4.16 -19.45
C ILE A 160 -8.08 3.43 -20.22
N LEU A 161 -8.08 3.57 -21.55
CA LEU A 161 -7.05 2.95 -22.38
C LEU A 161 -5.68 3.51 -22.00
N SER A 162 -4.69 2.63 -21.90
CA SER A 162 -3.31 2.86 -21.43
C SER A 162 -3.10 2.90 -19.91
N GLU A 163 -4.14 2.86 -19.08
CA GLU A 163 -3.94 2.66 -17.63
C GLU A 163 -3.17 1.37 -17.36
N THR A 164 -2.27 1.41 -16.38
CA THR A 164 -1.62 0.21 -15.87
C THR A 164 -2.59 -0.58 -14.98
N GLY A 165 -2.30 -1.87 -14.74
CA GLY A 165 -3.10 -2.68 -13.83
C GLY A 165 -3.24 -2.04 -12.45
N TYR A 166 -2.14 -1.49 -11.92
CA TYR A 166 -2.11 -0.75 -10.66
C TYR A 166 -3.06 0.46 -10.67
N GLN A 167 -3.01 1.30 -11.71
CA GLN A 167 -3.85 2.50 -11.81
C GLN A 167 -5.35 2.17 -11.81
N VAL A 168 -5.73 1.08 -12.51
CA VAL A 168 -7.13 0.60 -12.52
C VAL A 168 -7.54 0.15 -11.11
N ILE A 169 -6.70 -0.67 -10.45
CA ILE A 169 -6.98 -1.17 -9.09
C ILE A 169 -7.01 -0.02 -8.09
N GLU A 170 -6.06 0.91 -8.15
CA GLU A 170 -6.02 2.09 -7.28
C GLU A 170 -7.31 2.90 -7.41
N ARG A 171 -7.73 3.20 -8.62
CA ARG A 171 -8.94 3.97 -8.89
C ARG A 171 -10.20 3.28 -8.37
N VAL A 172 -10.34 1.98 -8.58
CA VAL A 172 -11.50 1.23 -8.08
C VAL A 172 -11.48 1.04 -6.57
N CYS A 173 -10.31 0.89 -5.95
CA CYS A 173 -10.15 0.80 -4.50
C CYS A 173 -10.52 2.12 -3.81
N ARG A 174 -10.16 3.26 -4.40
CA ARG A 174 -10.62 4.58 -3.93
C ARG A 174 -12.14 4.71 -3.99
N LEU A 175 -12.78 4.27 -5.08
CA LEU A 175 -14.25 4.25 -5.18
C LEU A 175 -14.90 3.35 -4.12
N ALA A 176 -14.27 2.23 -3.80
CA ALA A 176 -14.79 1.28 -2.81
C ALA A 176 -14.41 1.62 -1.36
N GLY A 177 -13.50 2.59 -1.14
CA GLY A 177 -13.01 2.96 0.18
C GLY A 177 -12.20 1.84 0.85
N VAL A 178 -11.36 1.14 0.11
CA VAL A 178 -10.56 0.00 0.61
C VAL A 178 -9.09 0.19 0.29
N LEU A 179 -8.22 -0.39 1.15
CA LEU A 179 -6.80 -0.53 0.89
C LEU A 179 -6.53 -1.77 0.04
N PHE A 180 -5.45 -1.72 -0.73
CA PHE A 180 -4.90 -2.90 -1.39
C PHE A 180 -3.37 -2.87 -1.30
N TYR A 181 -2.77 -4.03 -1.12
CA TYR A 181 -1.32 -4.18 -1.00
C TYR A 181 -0.90 -5.62 -1.26
N ASP A 182 0.39 -5.82 -1.48
CA ASP A 182 0.99 -7.12 -1.72
C ASP A 182 0.90 -8.05 -0.51
N GLN A 183 0.95 -9.34 -0.79
CA GLN A 183 1.09 -10.39 0.20
C GLN A 183 2.39 -11.18 -0.06
N PRO A 184 2.95 -11.85 0.96
CA PRO A 184 4.18 -12.64 0.82
C PRO A 184 4.14 -13.70 -0.28
N ASP A 185 2.97 -14.20 -0.63
CA ASP A 185 2.77 -15.21 -1.68
C ASP A 185 2.68 -14.61 -3.09
N GLY A 186 2.91 -13.29 -3.23
CA GLY A 186 2.83 -12.57 -4.50
C GLY A 186 1.41 -12.27 -4.97
N ASN A 187 0.41 -12.45 -4.11
CA ASN A 187 -0.98 -12.11 -4.34
C ASN A 187 -1.31 -10.73 -3.75
N ILE A 188 -2.50 -10.24 -4.01
CA ILE A 188 -2.99 -8.95 -3.49
C ILE A 188 -4.14 -9.18 -2.52
N VAL A 189 -4.18 -8.38 -1.46
CA VAL A 189 -5.28 -8.38 -0.51
C VAL A 189 -5.99 -7.03 -0.52
N PHE A 190 -7.32 -7.08 -0.48
CA PHE A 190 -8.19 -5.94 -0.17
C PHE A 190 -8.57 -5.97 1.31
N SER A 191 -8.39 -4.86 2.01
CA SER A 191 -8.66 -4.78 3.44
C SER A 191 -9.07 -3.37 3.89
N GLY A 192 -9.56 -3.28 5.12
CA GLY A 192 -9.55 -2.03 5.89
C GLY A 192 -8.19 -1.76 6.53
N VAL A 193 -8.09 -0.64 7.23
CA VAL A 193 -6.88 -0.24 7.96
C VAL A 193 -6.81 -0.98 9.29
N GLY A 194 -5.62 -1.51 9.65
CA GLY A 194 -5.36 -2.08 10.97
C GLY A 194 -6.17 -3.34 11.27
N THR A 195 -6.21 -4.29 10.34
CA THR A 195 -7.04 -5.51 10.47
C THR A 195 -6.42 -6.58 11.36
N GLN A 196 -5.15 -6.47 11.67
CA GLN A 196 -4.41 -7.41 12.53
C GLN A 196 -3.70 -6.66 13.66
N ARG A 197 -3.36 -7.36 14.74
CA ARG A 197 -2.61 -6.81 15.86
C ARG A 197 -1.37 -7.65 16.12
N ALA A 198 -0.23 -6.99 16.31
CA ALA A 198 1.02 -7.62 16.68
C ALA A 198 0.96 -8.17 18.12
N ALA A 199 1.69 -9.23 18.40
CA ALA A 199 1.75 -9.83 19.73
C ALA A 199 2.53 -8.96 20.73
N SER A 200 3.42 -8.09 20.24
CA SER A 200 4.13 -7.08 21.02
C SER A 200 4.16 -5.75 20.28
N GLY A 201 4.78 -4.75 20.87
CA GLY A 201 4.94 -3.42 20.29
C GLY A 201 6.36 -2.90 20.41
N PHE A 202 6.47 -1.59 20.27
CA PHE A 202 7.73 -0.86 20.27
C PHE A 202 7.85 -0.02 21.53
N VAL A 203 8.92 -0.21 22.29
CA VAL A 203 9.18 0.49 23.54
C VAL A 203 10.50 1.22 23.41
N VAL A 204 10.47 2.54 23.50
CA VAL A 204 11.68 3.36 23.46
C VAL A 204 12.52 3.10 24.72
N GLY A 205 13.80 2.75 24.53
CA GLY A 205 14.66 2.27 25.61
C GLY A 205 14.50 0.78 25.94
N GLY A 206 13.63 0.06 25.22
CA GLY A 206 13.49 -1.39 25.24
C GLY A 206 14.03 -2.00 23.95
N ASN A 207 13.14 -2.39 23.03
CA ASN A 207 13.48 -2.97 21.74
C ASN A 207 13.65 -1.94 20.60
N VAL A 208 13.51 -0.66 20.85
CA VAL A 208 13.71 0.43 19.90
C VAL A 208 15.10 1.03 20.12
N GLU A 209 15.97 0.88 19.12
CA GLU A 209 17.34 1.42 19.14
C GLU A 209 17.37 2.90 18.76
N GLN A 210 16.59 3.28 17.75
CA GLN A 210 16.49 4.65 17.29
C GLN A 210 15.04 5.00 16.99
N VAL A 211 14.63 6.21 17.35
CA VAL A 211 13.30 6.75 17.04
C VAL A 211 13.41 8.19 16.57
N SER A 212 12.68 8.52 15.53
CA SER A 212 12.48 9.87 15.03
C SER A 212 10.99 10.18 15.02
N GLN A 213 10.59 11.23 15.72
CA GLN A 213 9.23 11.74 15.72
C GLN A 213 9.23 13.15 15.17
N MET A 214 8.56 13.33 14.03
CA MET A 214 8.39 14.66 13.45
C MET A 214 6.96 15.14 13.72
N ARG A 215 6.83 16.32 14.34
CA ARG A 215 5.55 17.01 14.51
C ARG A 215 5.53 18.22 13.59
N SER A 216 4.64 18.22 12.61
CA SER A 216 4.58 19.27 11.59
C SER A 216 3.16 19.80 11.40
N LEU A 217 3.03 21.11 11.22
CA LEU A 217 1.82 21.77 10.75
C LEU A 217 1.88 22.13 9.25
N ALA A 218 2.93 21.72 8.54
CA ALA A 218 3.18 22.16 7.18
C ALA A 218 2.01 21.85 6.23
N ALA A 219 1.45 20.67 6.31
CA ALA A 219 0.34 20.23 5.46
C ALA A 219 -1.01 20.18 6.21
N ARG A 220 -1.13 20.81 7.40
CA ARG A 220 -2.36 20.84 8.19
C ARG A 220 -3.06 22.20 8.03
N TYR A 221 -4.37 22.17 8.06
CA TYR A 221 -5.25 23.32 7.90
C TYR A 221 -6.21 23.43 9.08
N SER A 222 -6.52 24.65 9.52
CA SER A 222 -7.47 24.87 10.62
C SER A 222 -8.89 24.47 10.23
N GLN A 223 -9.21 24.59 8.95
CA GLN A 223 -10.49 24.20 8.40
C GLN A 223 -10.35 23.74 6.94
N VAL A 224 -11.09 22.72 6.57
CA VAL A 224 -11.26 22.26 5.20
C VAL A 224 -12.70 22.49 4.79
N ILE A 225 -12.90 23.29 3.77
CA ILE A 225 -14.19 23.75 3.30
C ILE A 225 -14.50 23.03 1.97
N PRO A 226 -15.47 22.12 1.93
CA PRO A 226 -15.84 21.45 0.68
C PRO A 226 -16.72 22.36 -0.15
N VAL A 227 -16.40 22.45 -1.44
CA VAL A 227 -17.16 23.18 -2.44
C VAL A 227 -17.70 22.18 -3.45
N LEU A 228 -19.03 22.12 -3.55
CA LEU A 228 -19.73 21.27 -4.50
C LEU A 228 -19.96 22.05 -5.79
N GLN A 229 -19.51 21.51 -6.91
CA GLN A 229 -19.84 22.03 -8.23
C GLN A 229 -20.91 21.12 -8.84
N THR A 230 -22.13 21.64 -8.99
CA THR A 230 -23.22 20.91 -9.65
C THR A 230 -23.31 21.33 -11.11
N ALA A 231 -23.27 20.35 -12.01
CA ALA A 231 -23.39 20.59 -13.45
C ALA A 231 -24.80 21.10 -13.87
N ASP A 232 -25.84 20.81 -13.08
CA ASP A 232 -27.24 21.16 -13.38
C ASP A 232 -27.50 22.67 -13.39
N VAL A 233 -26.75 23.46 -12.67
CA VAL A 233 -26.94 24.91 -12.62
C VAL A 233 -26.50 25.61 -13.92
N LEU A 234 -25.60 24.99 -14.68
CA LEU A 234 -25.16 25.51 -15.99
C LEU A 234 -26.25 25.38 -17.09
N GLN A 235 -27.23 24.48 -16.89
CA GLN A 235 -28.29 24.25 -17.90
C GLN A 235 -29.56 25.07 -17.67
N THR A 236 -29.78 25.60 -16.47
CA THR A 236 -31.05 26.27 -16.11
C THR A 236 -30.95 27.79 -15.87
N ALA A 237 -29.76 28.39 -15.97
CA ALA A 237 -29.59 29.82 -15.70
C ALA A 237 -30.11 30.70 -16.81
N PRO A 238 -31.04 31.63 -16.53
CA PRO A 238 -31.47 32.66 -17.50
C PRO A 238 -30.28 33.63 -17.79
N SER A 239 -30.16 34.03 -19.01
CA SER A 239 -29.02 34.58 -19.71
C SER A 239 -28.43 35.93 -19.26
N ASN A 240 -28.82 36.55 -18.15
CA ASN A 240 -28.48 37.95 -17.87
C ASN A 240 -27.55 38.22 -16.66
N ASP A 241 -27.20 37.22 -15.85
CA ASP A 241 -26.34 37.43 -14.69
C ASP A 241 -25.33 36.24 -14.49
N ARG A 242 -24.55 36.00 -15.53
CA ARG A 242 -23.60 34.83 -15.57
C ARG A 242 -22.63 34.71 -14.38
N LEU A 243 -22.25 35.82 -13.76
CA LEU A 243 -21.28 35.75 -12.63
C LEU A 243 -21.94 35.44 -11.30
N ALA A 244 -23.13 36.03 -11.06
CA ALA A 244 -23.91 35.74 -9.84
C ALA A 244 -24.45 34.30 -9.89
N ASP A 245 -24.89 33.82 -11.07
CA ASP A 245 -25.35 32.46 -11.29
C ASP A 245 -24.24 31.43 -11.18
N GLN A 246 -23.01 31.74 -11.64
CA GLN A 246 -21.83 30.90 -11.43
C GLN A 246 -21.44 30.80 -9.95
N MET A 247 -21.54 31.89 -9.20
CA MET A 247 -21.29 31.85 -7.76
C MET A 247 -22.41 31.16 -6.99
N ALA A 248 -23.65 31.26 -7.43
CA ALA A 248 -24.80 30.56 -6.85
C ALA A 248 -24.74 29.03 -7.14
N SER A 249 -24.02 28.61 -8.20
CA SER A 249 -23.80 27.18 -8.51
C SER A 249 -22.80 26.49 -7.59
N LEU A 250 -22.03 27.28 -6.84
CA LEU A 250 -21.09 26.77 -5.87
C LEU A 250 -21.80 26.61 -4.53
N THR A 251 -22.13 25.39 -4.18
CA THR A 251 -22.66 25.10 -2.84
C THR A 251 -21.50 24.78 -1.90
N VAL A 252 -21.34 25.63 -0.87
CA VAL A 252 -20.34 25.40 0.17
C VAL A 252 -20.95 24.47 1.22
N GLY A 253 -20.28 23.32 1.44
CA GLY A 253 -20.67 22.41 2.51
C GLY A 253 -20.12 22.85 3.88
N PRO A 254 -20.55 22.19 4.97
CA PRO A 254 -20.04 22.49 6.31
C PRO A 254 -18.53 22.20 6.37
N PRO A 255 -17.74 23.14 6.95
CA PRO A 255 -16.30 22.94 7.05
C PRO A 255 -15.98 21.89 8.12
N ALA A 256 -14.98 21.05 7.85
CA ALA A 256 -14.33 20.23 8.86
C ALA A 256 -13.24 21.07 9.56
N ILE A 257 -13.14 20.93 10.88
CA ILE A 257 -12.25 21.75 11.73
C ILE A 257 -11.16 20.87 12.33
N ASP A 258 -9.90 21.35 12.28
CA ASP A 258 -8.79 20.79 13.04
C ASP A 258 -8.50 21.71 14.25
N PRO A 259 -8.92 21.35 15.49
CA PRO A 259 -8.76 22.18 16.66
C PRO A 259 -7.30 22.35 17.11
N HIS A 260 -6.39 21.54 16.58
CA HIS A 260 -4.97 21.57 16.92
C HIS A 260 -4.15 22.52 16.05
N VAL A 261 -4.77 23.18 15.07
CA VAL A 261 -4.11 24.21 14.25
C VAL A 261 -4.46 25.59 14.79
N PRO A 262 -3.53 26.29 15.49
CA PRO A 262 -3.84 27.51 16.23
C PRO A 262 -3.95 28.77 15.37
N ARG A 263 -3.63 28.67 14.07
CA ARG A 263 -3.69 29.79 13.11
C ARG A 263 -4.81 29.58 12.12
N ASP A 264 -5.36 30.67 11.60
CA ASP A 264 -6.31 30.58 10.49
C ASP A 264 -5.58 30.14 9.21
N ARG A 265 -5.88 28.92 8.77
CA ARG A 265 -5.31 28.26 7.60
C ARG A 265 -6.42 27.48 6.88
N PRO A 266 -7.28 28.19 6.16
CA PRO A 266 -8.36 27.53 5.41
C PRO A 266 -7.84 26.82 4.17
N MET A 267 -8.47 25.69 3.82
CA MET A 267 -8.29 24.97 2.57
C MET A 267 -9.64 24.77 1.91
N LEU A 268 -9.74 25.07 0.62
CA LEU A 268 -10.92 24.74 -0.19
C LEU A 268 -10.65 23.42 -0.93
N ILE A 269 -11.62 22.52 -0.92
CA ILE A 269 -11.59 21.30 -1.74
C ILE A 269 -12.78 21.30 -2.67
N LEU A 270 -12.52 21.15 -3.97
CA LEU A 270 -13.57 21.03 -4.97
C LEU A 270 -14.02 19.57 -5.06
N ILE A 271 -15.32 19.36 -5.01
CA ILE A 271 -15.94 18.04 -5.16
C ILE A 271 -16.73 18.05 -6.46
N GLU A 272 -16.16 17.39 -7.45
CA GLU A 272 -16.79 17.18 -8.75
C GLU A 272 -17.65 15.93 -8.67
N ALA A 273 -18.95 16.10 -8.41
CA ALA A 273 -19.86 14.98 -8.47
C ALA A 273 -21.24 15.46 -8.89
N GLY A 274 -21.79 14.84 -9.93
CA GLY A 274 -23.09 15.17 -10.49
C GLY A 274 -24.26 15.07 -9.50
N ASP A 275 -24.16 14.18 -8.49
CA ASP A 275 -25.17 13.96 -7.45
C ASP A 275 -24.55 14.01 -6.03
N ALA A 276 -23.59 14.92 -5.81
CA ALA A 276 -22.94 15.04 -4.51
C ALA A 276 -23.92 15.50 -3.44
N ASP A 277 -24.31 14.59 -2.57
CA ASP A 277 -25.00 14.91 -1.33
C ASP A 277 -24.04 15.66 -0.38
N HIS A 278 -24.56 16.63 0.38
CA HIS A 278 -23.82 17.34 1.43
C HIS A 278 -23.07 16.41 2.39
N LYS A 279 -23.59 15.22 2.64
CA LYS A 279 -22.95 14.19 3.49
C LYS A 279 -21.62 13.68 2.93
N ILE A 280 -21.46 13.65 1.62
CA ILE A 280 -20.21 13.23 0.99
C ILE A 280 -19.18 14.33 1.07
N ALA A 281 -19.63 15.57 0.83
CA ALA A 281 -18.80 16.73 1.01
C ALA A 281 -18.25 16.83 2.44
N GLU A 282 -19.09 16.60 3.44
CA GLU A 282 -18.70 16.55 4.85
C GLU A 282 -17.70 15.43 5.12
N ARG A 283 -17.97 14.20 4.65
CA ARG A 283 -17.07 13.05 4.81
C ARG A 283 -15.72 13.30 4.14
N ARG A 284 -15.70 13.90 2.96
CA ARG A 284 -14.48 14.22 2.24
C ARG A 284 -13.64 15.27 2.97
N ALA A 285 -14.27 16.31 3.50
CA ALA A 285 -13.59 17.34 4.29
C ALA A 285 -13.04 16.76 5.61
N GLN A 286 -13.82 15.92 6.29
CA GLN A 286 -13.37 15.27 7.53
C GLN A 286 -12.24 14.29 7.28
N TRP A 287 -12.30 13.51 6.19
CA TRP A 287 -11.22 12.62 5.79
C TRP A 287 -9.93 13.38 5.52
N GLU A 288 -9.99 14.52 4.83
CA GLU A 288 -8.83 15.35 4.52
C GLU A 288 -8.11 15.82 5.81
N ILE A 289 -8.87 16.27 6.80
CA ILE A 289 -8.32 16.66 8.11
C ILE A 289 -7.71 15.47 8.83
N ASN A 290 -8.43 14.36 8.94
CA ASN A 290 -7.98 13.18 9.66
C ASN A 290 -6.71 12.59 9.04
N ARG A 291 -6.67 12.47 7.70
CA ARG A 291 -5.49 11.95 6.99
C ARG A 291 -4.26 12.83 7.20
N ARG A 292 -4.41 14.16 7.10
CA ARG A 292 -3.32 15.12 7.33
C ARG A 292 -2.85 15.10 8.77
N TYR A 293 -3.77 15.01 9.72
CA TYR A 293 -3.44 14.83 11.13
C TYR A 293 -2.63 13.53 11.32
N GLY A 294 -3.12 12.40 10.87
CA GLY A 294 -2.43 11.11 11.00
C GLY A 294 -1.02 11.13 10.41
N ARG A 295 -0.86 11.65 9.21
CA ARG A 295 0.45 11.76 8.53
C ARG A 295 1.41 12.73 9.24
N SER A 296 0.89 13.77 9.89
CA SER A 296 1.70 14.69 10.68
C SER A 296 2.23 14.10 11.99
N GLN A 297 1.79 12.89 12.35
CA GLN A 297 2.18 12.15 13.54
C GLN A 297 3.07 10.93 13.24
N ALA A 298 3.68 10.90 12.07
CA ALA A 298 4.53 9.80 11.65
C ALA A 298 5.71 9.60 12.62
N ILE A 299 5.96 8.34 12.95
CA ILE A 299 7.11 7.89 13.72
C ILE A 299 7.92 6.96 12.85
N THR A 300 9.19 7.26 12.68
CA THR A 300 10.16 6.34 12.09
C THR A 300 11.02 5.78 13.20
N LEU A 301 11.17 4.47 13.25
CA LEU A 301 12.01 3.82 14.27
C LEU A 301 12.81 2.67 13.68
N THR A 302 13.93 2.37 14.33
CA THR A 302 14.74 1.16 14.12
C THR A 302 14.58 0.25 15.34
N CYS A 303 14.18 -0.99 15.07
CA CYS A 303 14.01 -2.04 16.07
C CYS A 303 15.12 -3.09 15.92
N ASP A 304 15.56 -3.66 17.03
CA ASP A 304 16.60 -4.68 17.13
C ASP A 304 16.17 -6.07 16.62
N SER A 305 14.91 -6.26 16.30
CA SER A 305 14.36 -7.54 15.86
C SER A 305 13.41 -7.38 14.67
N TRP A 306 13.51 -8.34 13.75
CA TRP A 306 12.55 -8.49 12.64
C TRP A 306 11.19 -9.02 13.07
N ARG A 307 11.07 -9.49 14.32
CA ARG A 307 9.93 -10.27 14.81
C ARG A 307 9.34 -9.67 16.08
N ASP A 308 8.05 -9.89 16.22
CA ASP A 308 7.33 -9.63 17.46
C ASP A 308 7.60 -10.73 18.51
N SER A 309 7.02 -10.60 19.69
CA SER A 309 7.21 -11.55 20.80
C SER A 309 6.63 -12.97 20.54
N ALA A 310 5.78 -13.13 19.52
CA ALA A 310 5.28 -14.42 19.07
C ALA A 310 6.15 -15.05 17.96
N GLY A 311 7.24 -14.38 17.55
CA GLY A 311 8.10 -14.86 16.48
C GLY A 311 7.59 -14.54 15.06
N SER A 312 6.53 -13.73 14.92
CA SER A 312 6.01 -13.29 13.63
C SER A 312 6.81 -12.10 13.10
N LEU A 313 7.16 -12.11 11.82
CA LEU A 313 7.80 -10.96 11.17
C LEU A 313 6.88 -9.73 11.22
N TRP A 314 7.45 -8.54 11.38
CA TRP A 314 6.71 -7.29 11.26
C TRP A 314 6.06 -7.19 9.88
N GLN A 315 4.77 -6.86 9.83
CA GLN A 315 3.98 -6.81 8.60
C GLN A 315 3.26 -5.46 8.47
N PRO A 316 3.17 -4.88 7.25
CA PRO A 316 2.31 -3.73 7.02
C PRO A 316 0.85 -4.01 7.38
N ASN A 317 0.08 -2.96 7.67
CA ASN A 317 -1.33 -3.02 8.10
C ASN A 317 -1.57 -3.70 9.44
N THR A 318 -0.55 -3.90 10.24
CA THR A 318 -0.65 -4.46 11.59
C THR A 318 -0.66 -3.32 12.61
N VAL A 319 -1.57 -3.39 13.59
CA VAL A 319 -1.61 -2.48 14.73
C VAL A 319 -0.59 -2.95 15.76
N ALA A 320 0.28 -2.05 16.18
CA ALA A 320 1.24 -2.30 17.25
C ALA A 320 1.23 -1.16 18.28
N PRO A 321 1.30 -1.45 19.58
CA PRO A 321 1.46 -0.42 20.59
C PRO A 321 2.87 0.20 20.50
N PHE A 322 2.93 1.53 20.57
CA PHE A 322 4.17 2.29 20.64
C PHE A 322 4.21 3.02 21.98
N THR A 323 5.25 2.82 22.77
CA THR A 323 5.48 3.46 24.07
C THR A 323 6.67 4.40 23.96
N ASP A 324 6.44 5.69 24.25
CA ASP A 324 7.44 6.75 24.18
C ASP A 324 8.37 6.79 25.42
N TYR A 325 9.28 7.77 25.46
CA TYR A 325 10.21 7.98 26.60
C TYR A 325 9.50 8.31 27.92
N ASP A 326 8.31 8.89 27.87
CA ASP A 326 7.52 9.27 29.04
C ASP A 326 6.64 8.12 29.54
N GLY A 327 6.65 6.98 28.85
CA GLY A 327 5.84 5.80 29.16
C GLY A 327 4.41 5.88 28.62
N ASN A 328 4.08 6.88 27.79
CA ASN A 328 2.77 6.95 27.16
C ASN A 328 2.69 5.92 26.03
N SER A 329 1.66 5.09 26.05
CA SER A 329 1.44 4.08 25.04
C SER A 329 0.24 4.44 24.16
N ARG A 330 0.39 4.22 22.85
CA ARG A 330 -0.68 4.40 21.85
C ARG A 330 -0.58 3.37 20.76
N ASP A 331 -1.71 2.97 20.23
CA ASP A 331 -1.79 2.05 19.10
C ASP A 331 -1.51 2.79 17.79
N LEU A 332 -0.60 2.28 16.99
CA LEU A 332 -0.26 2.78 15.67
C LEU A 332 -0.29 1.66 14.64
N VAL A 333 -0.52 2.01 13.40
CA VAL A 333 -0.48 1.08 12.27
C VAL A 333 0.91 1.11 11.66
N ILE A 334 1.47 -0.06 11.42
CA ILE A 334 2.70 -0.24 10.66
C ILE A 334 2.38 0.03 9.19
N GLY A 335 2.89 1.14 8.66
CA GLY A 335 2.71 1.53 7.27
C GLY A 335 3.77 0.96 6.35
N GLU A 336 5.01 0.94 6.82
CA GLU A 336 6.17 0.47 6.06
C GLU A 336 7.10 -0.31 6.97
N VAL A 337 7.71 -1.35 6.43
CA VAL A 337 8.71 -2.20 7.08
C VAL A 337 9.88 -2.40 6.12
N THR A 338 11.07 -2.08 6.56
CA THR A 338 12.33 -2.45 5.89
C THR A 338 13.11 -3.38 6.81
N LEU A 339 13.18 -4.65 6.43
CA LEU A 339 14.01 -5.64 7.13
C LEU A 339 15.40 -5.61 6.50
N ARG A 340 16.41 -5.22 7.25
CA ARG A 340 17.77 -5.14 6.75
C ARG A 340 18.74 -5.96 7.58
N ALA A 341 19.71 -6.58 6.91
CA ALA A 341 20.85 -7.23 7.52
C ALA A 341 22.13 -6.81 6.81
N GLY A 342 23.21 -6.68 7.57
CA GLY A 342 24.50 -6.25 7.08
C GLY A 342 25.57 -6.42 8.13
N GLN A 343 26.66 -5.67 7.97
CA GLN A 343 27.79 -5.70 8.93
C GLN A 343 27.39 -5.26 10.35
N ASP A 344 26.35 -4.41 10.46
CA ASP A 344 25.84 -3.89 11.73
C ASP A 344 24.81 -4.83 12.40
N GLY A 345 24.56 -6.00 11.82
CA GLY A 345 23.58 -6.96 12.32
C GLY A 345 22.24 -6.90 11.58
N THR A 346 21.17 -7.33 12.26
CA THR A 346 19.79 -7.37 11.72
C THR A 346 18.93 -6.32 12.40
N HIS A 347 18.31 -5.45 11.62
CA HIS A 347 17.45 -4.36 12.09
C HIS A 347 16.17 -4.29 11.28
N ALA A 348 15.09 -3.84 11.93
CA ALA A 348 13.84 -3.49 11.26
C ALA A 348 13.64 -1.98 11.34
N ASP A 349 13.62 -1.31 10.20
CA ASP A 349 13.22 0.10 10.11
C ASP A 349 11.73 0.15 9.79
N LEU A 350 10.96 0.88 10.60
CA LEU A 350 9.51 0.92 10.49
C LEU A 350 9.00 2.36 10.46
N VAL A 351 7.94 2.56 9.68
CA VAL A 351 7.15 3.79 9.70
C VAL A 351 5.79 3.49 10.30
N LEU A 352 5.49 4.15 11.41
CA LEU A 352 4.25 3.99 12.15
C LEU A 352 3.42 5.27 12.10
N MET A 353 2.13 5.14 11.87
CA MET A 353 1.19 6.28 11.89
C MET A 353 -0.15 5.87 12.52
N PRO A 354 -0.94 6.82 13.02
CA PRO A 354 -2.34 6.57 13.37
C PRO A 354 -3.14 6.01 12.18
N SER A 355 -4.17 5.23 12.44
CA SER A 355 -5.00 4.57 11.41
C SER A 355 -5.59 5.56 10.41
N GLU A 356 -5.87 6.79 10.84
CA GLU A 356 -6.42 7.88 10.02
C GLU A 356 -5.51 8.26 8.86
N ALA A 357 -4.18 8.04 9.00
CA ALA A 357 -3.21 8.32 7.95
C ALA A 357 -3.40 7.46 6.69
N PHE A 358 -3.96 6.27 6.85
CA PHE A 358 -4.11 5.26 5.80
C PHE A 358 -5.55 5.10 5.31
N GLN A 359 -6.52 5.81 5.90
CA GLN A 359 -7.91 5.72 5.46
C GLN A 359 -8.02 6.09 3.97
N PRO A 360 -8.68 5.26 3.15
CA PRO A 360 -8.90 5.56 1.74
C PRO A 360 -9.77 6.80 1.58
N GLU A 361 -9.54 7.52 0.49
CA GLU A 361 -10.34 8.70 0.15
C GLU A 361 -11.80 8.30 -0.09
N PRO A 362 -12.79 8.93 0.58
CA PRO A 362 -14.19 8.69 0.29
C PRO A 362 -14.55 9.31 -1.06
N MET A 363 -14.78 8.47 -2.06
CA MET A 363 -15.23 8.87 -3.39
C MET A 363 -16.63 8.33 -3.65
N LEU A 364 -17.40 9.05 -4.49
CA LEU A 364 -18.62 8.52 -5.07
C LEU A 364 -18.30 7.73 -6.33
N ALA A 365 -18.90 6.55 -6.45
CA ALA A 365 -19.06 5.96 -7.77
C ALA A 365 -19.96 6.88 -8.61
N PRO A 366 -19.58 7.24 -9.85
CA PRO A 366 -20.48 7.97 -10.72
C PRO A 366 -21.78 7.16 -10.88
N MET A 367 -22.90 7.72 -10.43
CA MET A 367 -24.21 7.13 -10.71
C MET A 367 -24.41 7.21 -12.23
N ALA A 368 -24.60 6.07 -12.87
CA ALA A 368 -25.18 6.07 -14.20
C ALA A 368 -26.60 6.58 -14.04
N ASN A 369 -26.87 7.81 -14.49
CA ASN A 369 -28.21 8.35 -14.57
C ASN A 369 -29.00 7.53 -15.60
N ASN A 370 -29.52 6.38 -15.16
CA ASN A 370 -30.37 5.53 -15.99
C ASN A 370 -31.77 6.12 -16.21
N GLU A 371 -32.19 7.08 -15.38
CA GLU A 371 -33.52 7.69 -15.54
C GLU A 371 -33.63 8.57 -16.79
N GLY A 372 -32.55 9.32 -17.14
CA GLY A 372 -32.52 10.12 -18.35
C GLY A 372 -32.41 9.28 -19.64
N VAL A 373 -31.69 8.19 -19.61
CA VAL A 373 -31.50 7.30 -20.77
C VAL A 373 -32.73 6.41 -20.99
N GLN A 374 -33.41 5.96 -19.91
CA GLN A 374 -34.66 5.20 -20.05
C GLN A 374 -35.81 6.07 -20.53
N ALA A 375 -35.87 7.36 -20.19
CA ALA A 375 -36.86 8.27 -20.74
C ALA A 375 -36.71 8.50 -22.25
N VAL A 376 -35.47 8.50 -22.76
CA VAL A 376 -35.15 8.63 -24.20
C VAL A 376 -35.37 7.31 -24.95
N VAL A 377 -35.11 6.17 -24.32
CA VAL A 377 -35.30 4.84 -24.95
C VAL A 377 -36.72 4.36 -24.93
N ASN A 378 -37.52 4.78 -23.93
CA ASN A 378 -38.95 4.47 -23.83
C ASN A 378 -39.86 5.48 -24.54
N GLY A 379 -39.28 6.20 -25.55
CA GLY A 379 -39.99 7.15 -26.38
C GLY A 379 -41.53 7.04 -26.29
N ASN A 380 -42.10 7.86 -25.44
CA ASN A 380 -43.53 8.07 -25.50
C ASN A 380 -43.79 9.27 -26.41
N ASP A 381 -44.48 8.96 -27.51
CA ASP A 381 -45.19 9.86 -28.39
C ASP A 381 -46.10 10.84 -27.64
#